data_782290956f021cc02ff553822c580c54
#
_entry.id   782290956f021cc02ff553822c580c54
#
_cell.length_a   1.000
_cell.length_b   1.000
_cell.length_c   1.000
_cell.angle_alpha   90.00
_cell.angle_beta   90.00
_cell.angle_gamma   90.00
#
_symmetry.space_group_name_H-M   'P 1'
#
loop_
_entity.id
_entity.type
_entity.pdbx_description
1 polymer ?
#
loop_
_entity_poly.entity_id
_entity_poly.type
_entity_poly.pdbx_seq_one_letter_code
_entity_poly.pdbx_strand_id
1 'polypeptide(L)'
;AMLDPQGRKEIVTTVKKLNREKGITVVYITHYMEEALQADRIIAMGEGKLKMQGTPKEVFSQVRELYALGLEAPLAAKIADDLRQSGLNLQQGIITNEELAESICR
;
A
#
# COMPACT_ATOMS: atom_id res chain seq x y z
N ALA A 1 -8.09 1.53 -21.10
CA ALA A 1 -9.40 2.03 -20.65
C ALA A 1 -9.41 2.21 -19.14
N MET A 2 -9.94 3.31 -18.69
CA MET A 2 -10.05 3.57 -17.26
C MET A 2 -11.33 2.97 -16.72
N LEU A 3 -11.18 2.05 -15.78
CA LEU A 3 -12.31 1.47 -15.09
C LEU A 3 -12.73 2.41 -13.93
N ASP A 4 -14.01 2.43 -13.63
CA ASP A 4 -14.49 3.17 -12.48
C ASP A 4 -14.04 2.45 -11.18
N PRO A 5 -14.15 3.09 -10.01
CA PRO A 5 -13.71 2.47 -8.76
C PRO A 5 -14.35 1.11 -8.47
N GLN A 6 -15.61 0.93 -8.85
CA GLN A 6 -16.32 -0.32 -8.63
C GLN A 6 -15.75 -1.44 -9.51
N GLY A 7 -15.50 -1.15 -10.79
CA GLY A 7 -14.90 -2.12 -11.70
C GLY A 7 -13.51 -2.54 -11.27
N ARG A 8 -12.74 -1.59 -10.73
CA ARG A 8 -11.40 -1.87 -10.23
C ARG A 8 -11.43 -2.80 -9.02
N LYS A 9 -12.37 -2.58 -8.10
CA LYS A 9 -12.53 -3.46 -6.93
C LYS A 9 -12.92 -4.86 -7.35
N GLU A 10 -13.77 -5.00 -8.34
CA GLU A 10 -14.17 -6.30 -8.87
C GLU A 10 -13.00 -7.06 -9.47
N ILE A 11 -12.14 -6.38 -10.21
CA ILE A 11 -10.95 -6.99 -10.79
C ILE A 11 -10.01 -7.47 -9.69
N VAL A 12 -9.72 -6.65 -8.70
CA VAL A 12 -8.85 -7.02 -7.59
C VAL A 12 -9.41 -8.21 -6.82
N THR A 13 -10.71 -8.21 -6.55
CA THR A 13 -11.38 -9.32 -5.87
C THR A 13 -11.24 -10.61 -6.66
N THR A 14 -11.46 -10.55 -7.98
CA THR A 14 -11.34 -11.71 -8.85
C THR A 14 -9.91 -12.26 -8.86
N VAL A 15 -8.93 -11.37 -8.97
CA VAL A 15 -7.51 -11.73 -8.99
C VAL A 15 -7.12 -12.42 -7.68
N LYS A 16 -7.54 -11.87 -6.55
CA LYS A 16 -7.25 -12.47 -5.24
C LYS A 16 -7.88 -13.85 -5.09
N LYS A 17 -9.09 -13.99 -5.59
CA LYS A 17 -9.80 -15.28 -5.55
C LYS A 17 -9.05 -16.34 -6.36
N LEU A 18 -8.61 -15.99 -7.57
CA LEU A 18 -7.84 -16.89 -8.41
C LEU A 18 -6.54 -17.31 -7.73
N ASN A 19 -5.86 -16.35 -7.12
CA ASN A 19 -4.62 -16.64 -6.42
C ASN A 19 -4.83 -17.59 -5.25
N ARG A 20 -5.83 -17.34 -4.43
CA ARG A 20 -6.07 -18.13 -3.22
C ARG A 20 -6.69 -19.51 -3.51
N GLU A 21 -7.65 -19.57 -4.40
CA GLU A 21 -8.37 -20.81 -4.68
C GLU A 21 -7.65 -21.71 -5.69
N LYS A 22 -6.97 -21.12 -6.66
CA LYS A 22 -6.31 -21.86 -7.74
C LYS A 22 -4.80 -21.94 -7.61
N GLY A 23 -4.23 -21.23 -6.63
CA GLY A 23 -2.78 -21.20 -6.45
C GLY A 23 -2.03 -20.49 -7.58
N ILE A 24 -2.71 -19.63 -8.34
CA ILE A 24 -2.10 -18.93 -9.46
C ILE A 24 -1.33 -17.73 -8.95
N THR A 25 -0.06 -17.61 -9.38
CA THR A 25 0.74 -16.42 -9.09
C THR A 25 0.28 -15.30 -10.01
N VAL A 26 -0.05 -14.15 -9.41
CA VAL A 26 -0.55 -13.00 -10.16
C VAL A 26 0.38 -11.81 -9.97
N VAL A 27 0.80 -11.19 -11.07
CA VAL A 27 1.53 -9.93 -11.04
C VAL A 27 0.57 -8.84 -11.51
N TYR A 28 0.33 -7.86 -10.64
CA TYR A 28 -0.62 -6.79 -10.89
C TYR A 28 0.10 -5.45 -10.86
N ILE A 29 0.03 -4.71 -11.96
CA ILE A 29 0.71 -3.43 -12.09
C ILE A 29 -0.31 -2.31 -11.86
N THR A 30 -0.03 -1.43 -10.91
CA THR A 30 -0.94 -0.34 -10.58
C THR A 30 -0.17 0.84 -9.97
N HIS A 31 -0.75 2.01 -10.06
CA HIS A 31 -0.28 3.18 -9.33
C HIS A 31 -1.29 3.60 -8.24
N TYR A 32 -2.30 2.79 -8.00
CA TYR A 32 -3.30 3.06 -6.97
C TYR A 32 -2.94 2.32 -5.68
N MET A 33 -2.73 3.07 -4.62
CA MET A 33 -2.25 2.51 -3.35
C MET A 33 -3.25 1.56 -2.71
N GLU A 34 -4.54 1.83 -2.87
CA GLU A 34 -5.58 0.96 -2.32
C GLU A 34 -5.51 -0.45 -2.91
N GLU A 35 -5.18 -0.56 -4.18
CA GLU A 35 -5.01 -1.85 -4.84
C GLU A 35 -3.74 -2.55 -4.37
N ALA A 36 -2.67 -1.77 -4.25
CA ALA A 36 -1.38 -2.29 -3.80
C ALA A 36 -1.45 -2.84 -2.37
N LEU A 37 -2.28 -2.24 -1.51
CA LEU A 37 -2.49 -2.74 -0.15
C LEU A 37 -3.03 -4.16 -0.08
N GLN A 38 -3.67 -4.62 -1.15
CA GLN A 38 -4.26 -5.97 -1.22
C GLN A 38 -3.25 -7.04 -1.60
N ALA A 39 -2.05 -6.66 -2.02
CA ALA A 39 -1.04 -7.61 -2.48
C ALA A 39 -0.36 -8.30 -1.30
N ASP A 40 0.17 -9.49 -1.56
CA ASP A 40 0.99 -10.19 -0.57
C ASP A 40 2.40 -9.59 -0.55
N ARG A 41 2.85 -9.10 -1.70
CA ARG A 41 4.18 -8.52 -1.85
C ARG A 41 4.13 -7.37 -2.83
N ILE A 42 4.86 -6.32 -2.54
CA ILE A 42 4.93 -5.12 -3.37
C ILE A 42 6.34 -4.95 -3.90
N ILE A 43 6.42 -4.59 -5.18
CA ILE A 43 7.66 -4.19 -5.81
C ILE A 43 7.45 -2.77 -6.31
N ALA A 44 8.25 -1.84 -5.79
CA ALA A 44 8.21 -0.44 -6.22
C ALA A 44 9.34 -0.21 -7.20
N MET A 45 8.98 0.31 -8.38
CA MET A 45 9.96 0.54 -9.43
C MET A 45 10.08 2.02 -9.76
N GLY A 46 11.26 2.42 -10.15
CA GLY A 46 11.53 3.78 -10.61
C GLY A 46 12.66 3.75 -11.61
N GLU A 47 12.54 4.52 -12.68
CA GLU A 47 13.55 4.61 -13.74
C GLU A 47 13.94 3.25 -14.31
N GLY A 48 12.96 2.35 -14.45
CA GLY A 48 13.20 1.02 -14.99
C GLY A 48 13.93 0.06 -14.06
N LYS A 49 14.10 0.43 -12.80
CA LYS A 49 14.82 -0.39 -11.82
C LYS A 49 13.96 -0.68 -10.62
N LEU A 50 14.21 -1.84 -10.00
CA LEU A 50 13.59 -2.17 -8.71
C LEU A 50 14.24 -1.29 -7.64
N LYS A 51 13.40 -0.55 -6.90
CA LYS A 51 13.85 0.36 -5.85
C LYS A 51 13.55 -0.16 -4.46
N MET A 52 12.40 -0.78 -4.28
CA MET A 52 11.97 -1.31 -2.98
C MET A 52 11.15 -2.56 -3.21
N GLN A 53 11.19 -3.50 -2.27
CA GLN A 53 10.31 -4.65 -2.29
C GLN A 53 10.05 -5.15 -0.87
N GLY A 54 8.91 -5.78 -0.68
CA GLY A 54 8.54 -6.34 0.60
C GLY A 54 7.03 -6.48 0.74
N THR A 55 6.58 -6.75 1.96
CA THR A 55 5.15 -6.76 2.25
C THR A 55 4.60 -5.34 2.19
N PRO A 56 3.27 -5.17 2.08
CA PRO A 56 2.69 -3.82 2.12
C PRO A 56 3.13 -3.02 3.35
N LYS A 57 3.20 -3.65 4.52
CA LYS A 57 3.66 -2.97 5.73
C LYS A 57 5.10 -2.49 5.61
N GLU A 58 5.97 -3.33 5.08
CA GLU A 58 7.39 -2.99 4.91
C GLU A 58 7.58 -1.83 3.95
N VAL A 59 6.92 -1.87 2.80
CA VAL A 59 7.10 -0.86 1.76
C VAL A 59 6.41 0.46 2.12
N PHE A 60 5.16 0.40 2.55
CA PHE A 60 4.38 1.61 2.80
C PHE A 60 4.73 2.31 4.11
N SER A 61 5.47 1.65 4.99
CA SER A 61 5.99 2.33 6.18
C SER A 61 7.15 3.27 5.85
N GLN A 62 7.73 3.15 4.66
CA GLN A 62 8.84 3.98 4.21
C GLN A 62 8.31 5.15 3.36
N VAL A 63 7.49 6.00 3.98
CA VAL A 63 6.78 7.08 3.29
C VAL A 63 7.74 8.05 2.60
N ARG A 64 8.81 8.44 3.28
CA ARG A 64 9.76 9.40 2.72
C ARG A 64 10.50 8.83 1.53
N GLU A 65 10.89 7.57 1.60
CA GLU A 65 11.58 6.88 0.51
C GLU A 65 10.67 6.78 -0.71
N LEU A 66 9.38 6.50 -0.48
CA LEU A 66 8.41 6.47 -1.58
C LEU A 66 8.27 7.83 -2.25
N TYR A 67 8.19 8.89 -1.47
CA TYR A 67 8.11 10.25 -2.02
C TYR A 67 9.37 10.61 -2.79
N ALA A 68 10.53 10.20 -2.30
CA ALA A 68 11.80 10.45 -3.00
C ALA A 68 11.83 9.77 -4.36
N LEU A 69 11.08 8.67 -4.52
CA LEU A 69 10.96 7.95 -5.80
C LEU A 69 9.84 8.51 -6.68
N GLY A 70 9.12 9.53 -6.21
CA GLY A 70 7.97 10.07 -6.93
C GLY A 70 6.71 9.23 -6.80
N LEU A 71 6.66 8.35 -5.81
CA LEU A 71 5.53 7.47 -5.57
C LEU A 71 4.67 7.98 -4.42
N GLU A 72 3.43 7.51 -4.37
CA GLU A 72 2.50 7.84 -3.31
C GLU A 72 2.54 6.79 -2.21
N ALA A 73 2.00 7.14 -1.04
CA ALA A 73 1.81 6.21 0.07
C ALA A 73 0.32 6.18 0.44
N PRO A 74 -0.16 5.09 1.10
CA PRO A 74 -1.54 5.08 1.59
C PRO A 74 -1.78 6.26 2.53
N LEU A 75 -2.99 6.80 2.50
CA LEU A 75 -3.33 7.98 3.30
C LEU A 75 -3.04 7.78 4.79
N ALA A 76 -3.38 6.61 5.34
CA ALA A 76 -3.14 6.32 6.76
C ALA A 76 -1.65 6.34 7.10
N ALA A 77 -0.79 5.79 6.23
CA ALA A 77 0.65 5.82 6.43
C ALA A 77 1.19 7.24 6.37
N LYS A 78 0.69 8.03 5.44
CA LYS A 78 1.08 9.43 5.27
C LYS A 78 0.71 10.26 6.51
N ILE A 79 -0.52 10.12 7.00
CA ILE A 79 -0.99 10.82 8.18
C ILE A 79 -0.20 10.39 9.41
N ALA A 80 0.05 9.09 9.58
CA ALA A 80 0.82 8.59 10.71
C ALA A 80 2.24 9.17 10.71
N ASP A 81 2.87 9.27 9.56
CA ASP A 81 4.20 9.85 9.45
C ASP A 81 4.19 11.33 9.84
N ASP A 82 3.21 12.10 9.36
CA ASP A 82 3.07 13.51 9.70
C ASP A 82 2.86 13.71 11.20
N LEU A 83 2.04 12.88 11.82
CA LEU A 83 1.77 12.96 13.25
C LEU A 83 3.01 12.62 14.09
N ARG A 84 3.80 11.64 13.66
CA ARG A 84 5.06 11.31 14.34
C ARG A 84 6.03 12.48 14.30
N GLN A 85 6.09 13.16 13.16
CA GLN A 85 6.96 14.34 13.02
C GLN A 85 6.50 15.49 13.88
N SER A 86 5.20 15.55 14.19
CA SER A 86 4.66 16.57 15.09
C SER A 86 4.83 16.21 16.57
N GLY A 87 5.43 15.08 16.86
CA GLY A 87 5.75 14.68 18.22
C GLY A 87 4.87 13.60 18.81
N LEU A 88 3.87 13.11 18.09
CA LEU A 88 3.02 12.03 18.58
C LEU A 88 3.76 10.70 18.49
N ASN A 89 3.63 9.91 19.55
CA ASN A 89 4.29 8.61 19.64
C ASN A 89 3.38 7.51 19.11
N LEU A 90 3.40 7.34 17.79
CA LEU A 90 2.62 6.31 17.12
C LEU A 90 3.52 5.13 16.76
N GLN A 91 2.94 3.93 16.79
CA GLN A 91 3.68 2.74 16.40
C GLN A 91 4.04 2.76 14.92
N GLN A 92 5.06 2.01 14.54
CA GLN A 92 5.44 1.85 13.15
C GLN A 92 4.51 0.87 12.45
N GLY A 93 4.48 0.93 11.13
CA GLY A 93 3.73 -0.04 10.33
C GLY A 93 2.24 0.27 10.16
N ILE A 94 1.82 1.51 10.44
CA ILE A 94 0.43 1.92 10.20
C ILE A 94 0.26 2.17 8.70
N ILE A 95 -0.57 1.37 8.05
CA ILE A 95 -0.83 1.52 6.62
C ILE A 95 -2.31 1.52 6.27
N THR A 96 -3.19 1.23 7.24
CA THR A 96 -4.64 1.25 7.01
C THR A 96 -5.31 2.28 7.92
N ASN A 97 -6.50 2.71 7.51
CA ASN A 97 -7.29 3.66 8.30
C ASN A 97 -7.65 3.07 9.67
N GLU A 98 -7.94 1.78 9.72
CA GLU A 98 -8.29 1.08 10.94
C GLU A 98 -7.12 1.09 11.92
N GLU A 99 -5.92 0.81 11.45
CA GLU A 99 -4.71 0.84 12.27
C GLU A 99 -4.45 2.24 12.80
N LEU A 100 -4.63 3.25 11.97
CA LEU A 100 -4.42 4.64 12.38
C LEU A 100 -5.42 5.04 13.46
N ALA A 101 -6.70 4.73 13.28
CA ALA A 101 -7.74 5.06 14.24
C ALA A 101 -7.48 4.38 15.59
N GLU A 102 -7.08 3.11 15.56
CA GLU A 102 -6.76 2.37 16.79
C GLU A 102 -5.59 3.00 17.53
N SER A 103 -4.56 3.42 16.81
CA SER A 103 -3.38 4.04 17.43
C SER A 103 -3.69 5.39 18.07
N ILE A 104 -4.58 6.17 17.47
CA ILE A 104 -4.96 7.50 17.98
C ILE A 104 -5.91 7.39 19.16
N CYS A 105 -6.84 6.45 19.11
CA CYS A 105 -7.92 6.32 20.11
C CYS A 105 -7.52 5.52 21.36
N ARG A 106 -6.30 5.13 21.50
CA ARG A 106 -5.81 4.43 22.70
C ARG A 106 -5.65 5.35 23.87
#